data_55709bd3975c46d5f613b7f473ef0253
#
_entry.id   55709bd3975c46d5f613b7f473ef0253
#
_cell.length_a   1.000
_cell.length_b   1.000
_cell.length_c   1.000
_cell.angle_alpha   90.00
_cell.angle_beta   90.00
_cell.angle_gamma   90.00
#
_symmetry.space_group_name_H-M   'P 1'
#
loop_
_entity.id
_entity.type
_entity.pdbx_description
1 polymer ?
#
loop_
_entity_poly.entity_id
_entity_poly.type
_entity_poly.pdbx_seq_one_letter_code
_entity_poly.pdbx_strand_id
1 'polypeptide(L)'
;MLEDANKKNREVKVKKMSLKNQENELSEKAYKIIKSKKLFKKEMMKRFSPSDVEKIWKDAESRLYIMYTTHTDLPKGVRSHTDNFIFPAAAIYLAMKEVDESTSYEVMKKVMAEKSSKTGQMISKCCKIPGFKKFFLGMWDSLSRKMFGETAGFKNVFYPTEKGCFRMDITQCPYHIYLTEVGCPELNVLFCENDVHSYGNLPGLKFTRTKTIGAGDELCDFKMELL
;
A
#
# COMPACT_ATOMS: atom_id res chain seq x y z
N MET A 1 -3.22 39.39 -35.58
CA MET A 1 -4.27 39.54 -34.55
C MET A 1 -5.34 38.42 -34.62
N LEU A 2 -6.05 38.22 -35.75
CA LEU A 2 -7.07 37.12 -35.83
C LEU A 2 -6.49 35.73 -35.86
N GLU A 3 -5.32 35.48 -36.46
CA GLU A 3 -4.62 34.20 -36.47
C GLU A 3 -4.11 33.82 -35.10
N ASP A 4 -3.58 34.78 -34.34
CA ASP A 4 -3.09 34.54 -32.98
C ASP A 4 -4.21 34.19 -32.01
N ALA A 5 -5.38 34.83 -32.14
CA ALA A 5 -6.57 34.50 -31.37
C ALA A 5 -7.10 33.09 -31.68
N ASN A 6 -7.09 32.69 -32.96
CA ASN A 6 -7.47 31.32 -33.37
C ASN A 6 -6.47 30.24 -32.88
N LYS A 7 -5.18 30.53 -32.91
CA LYS A 7 -4.14 29.63 -32.37
C LYS A 7 -4.32 29.44 -30.88
N LYS A 8 -4.47 30.52 -30.13
CA LYS A 8 -4.70 30.48 -28.66
C LYS A 8 -5.98 29.72 -28.28
N ASN A 9 -7.06 29.89 -29.03
CA ASN A 9 -8.32 29.17 -28.82
C ASN A 9 -8.15 27.64 -29.09
N ARG A 10 -7.38 27.25 -30.10
CA ARG A 10 -7.07 25.83 -30.37
C ARG A 10 -6.23 25.21 -29.26
N GLU A 11 -5.20 25.91 -28.77
CA GLU A 11 -4.35 25.43 -27.68
C GLU A 11 -5.15 25.26 -26.37
N VAL A 12 -6.04 26.19 -26.04
CA VAL A 12 -6.94 26.08 -24.88
C VAL A 12 -7.90 24.89 -25.03
N LYS A 13 -8.45 24.65 -26.22
CA LYS A 13 -9.34 23.52 -26.47
C LYS A 13 -8.63 22.18 -26.37
N VAL A 14 -7.40 22.06 -26.90
CA VAL A 14 -6.57 20.88 -26.80
C VAL A 14 -6.20 20.60 -25.34
N LYS A 15 -5.80 21.62 -24.59
CA LYS A 15 -5.48 21.48 -23.16
C LYS A 15 -6.69 21.04 -22.33
N LYS A 16 -7.88 21.60 -22.57
CA LYS A 16 -9.12 21.16 -21.90
C LYS A 16 -9.48 19.72 -22.21
N MET A 17 -9.29 19.28 -23.47
CA MET A 17 -9.58 17.91 -23.88
C MET A 17 -8.58 16.92 -23.28
N SER A 18 -7.30 17.30 -23.17
CA SER A 18 -6.27 16.51 -22.50
C SER A 18 -6.56 16.35 -20.99
N LEU A 19 -6.95 17.42 -20.30
CA LEU A 19 -7.32 17.38 -18.89
C LEU A 19 -8.54 16.47 -18.65
N LYS A 20 -9.57 16.58 -19.46
CA LYS A 20 -10.77 15.73 -19.36
C LYS A 20 -10.46 14.26 -19.58
N ASN A 21 -9.56 13.95 -20.51
CA ASN A 21 -9.12 12.57 -20.74
C ASN A 21 -8.35 12.02 -19.52
N GLN A 22 -7.48 12.82 -18.94
CA GLN A 22 -6.73 12.45 -17.72
C GLN A 22 -7.66 12.23 -16.53
N GLU A 23 -8.66 13.08 -16.33
CA GLU A 23 -9.68 12.91 -15.29
C GLU A 23 -10.47 11.60 -15.47
N ASN A 24 -10.88 11.30 -16.69
CA ASN A 24 -11.59 10.05 -17.00
C ASN A 24 -10.71 8.82 -16.73
N GLU A 25 -9.42 8.85 -17.11
CA GLU A 25 -8.47 7.76 -16.87
C GLU A 25 -8.27 7.51 -15.36
N LEU A 26 -8.13 8.57 -14.56
CA LEU A 26 -7.96 8.45 -13.11
C LEU A 26 -9.24 7.94 -12.43
N SER A 27 -10.41 8.38 -12.89
CA SER A 27 -11.71 7.91 -12.39
C SER A 27 -11.89 6.41 -12.69
N GLU A 28 -11.61 5.98 -13.91
CA GLU A 28 -11.69 4.57 -14.30
C GLU A 28 -10.67 3.72 -13.52
N LYS A 29 -9.48 4.24 -13.30
CA LYS A 29 -8.46 3.59 -12.47
C LYS A 29 -8.94 3.40 -11.04
N ALA A 30 -9.50 4.44 -10.40
CA ALA A 30 -10.03 4.35 -9.05
C ALA A 30 -11.13 3.28 -8.94
N TYR A 31 -12.10 3.29 -9.87
CA TYR A 31 -13.12 2.27 -9.95
C TYR A 31 -12.55 0.84 -10.06
N LYS A 32 -11.63 0.61 -11.00
CA LYS A 32 -11.01 -0.72 -11.20
C LYS A 32 -10.28 -1.21 -9.95
N ILE A 33 -9.54 -0.31 -9.30
CA ILE A 33 -8.78 -0.64 -8.09
C ILE A 33 -9.72 -0.99 -6.94
N ILE A 34 -10.72 -0.16 -6.65
CA ILE A 34 -11.68 -0.46 -5.56
C ILE A 34 -12.43 -1.76 -5.88
N LYS A 35 -12.92 -1.94 -7.09
CA LYS A 35 -13.59 -3.18 -7.51
C LYS A 35 -12.74 -4.43 -7.31
N SER A 36 -11.42 -4.31 -7.39
CA SER A 36 -10.48 -5.42 -7.14
C SER A 36 -10.39 -5.84 -5.66
N LYS A 37 -10.78 -4.95 -4.73
CA LYS A 37 -10.65 -5.16 -3.27
C LYS A 37 -11.78 -6.01 -2.68
N LYS A 38 -12.14 -7.12 -3.33
CA LYS A 38 -13.29 -7.99 -3.02
C LYS A 38 -13.32 -8.51 -1.58
N LEU A 39 -12.15 -8.75 -0.96
CA LEU A 39 -12.08 -9.23 0.42
C LEU A 39 -12.64 -8.20 1.41
N PHE A 40 -12.36 -6.90 1.19
CA PHE A 40 -12.93 -5.84 2.00
C PHE A 40 -14.45 -5.80 1.86
N LYS A 41 -14.97 -5.80 0.62
CA LYS A 41 -16.43 -5.81 0.38
C LYS A 41 -17.09 -7.00 1.06
N LYS A 42 -16.49 -8.20 0.96
CA LYS A 42 -16.99 -9.42 1.60
C LYS A 42 -17.03 -9.31 3.14
N GLU A 43 -16.02 -8.72 3.77
CA GLU A 43 -16.00 -8.55 5.22
C GLU A 43 -16.98 -7.45 5.67
N MET A 44 -17.09 -6.36 4.91
CA MET A 44 -18.06 -5.31 5.16
C MET A 44 -19.51 -5.83 5.14
N MET A 45 -19.86 -6.70 4.18
CA MET A 45 -21.20 -7.32 4.09
C MET A 45 -21.58 -8.16 5.31
N LYS A 46 -20.65 -8.48 6.19
CA LYS A 46 -20.95 -9.18 7.46
C LYS A 46 -21.23 -8.23 8.62
N ARG A 47 -20.87 -6.95 8.48
CA ARG A 47 -20.85 -5.99 9.59
C ARG A 47 -21.68 -4.74 9.35
N PHE A 48 -21.91 -4.39 8.10
CA PHE A 48 -22.71 -3.25 7.67
C PHE A 48 -23.97 -3.70 6.94
N SER A 49 -24.99 -2.85 6.92
CA SER A 49 -26.16 -3.10 6.09
C SER A 49 -25.81 -3.09 4.59
N PRO A 50 -26.58 -3.80 3.74
CA PRO A 50 -26.34 -3.77 2.29
C PRO A 50 -26.33 -2.35 1.70
N SER A 51 -27.20 -1.47 2.18
CA SER A 51 -27.25 -0.05 1.76
C SER A 51 -25.99 0.71 2.15
N ASP A 52 -25.47 0.50 3.38
CA ASP A 52 -24.24 1.13 3.83
C ASP A 52 -23.03 0.63 3.05
N VAL A 53 -22.97 -0.68 2.76
CA VAL A 53 -21.88 -1.24 1.94
C VAL A 53 -21.83 -0.59 0.56
N GLU A 54 -22.97 -0.40 -0.11
CA GLU A 54 -22.99 0.26 -1.42
C GLU A 54 -22.60 1.75 -1.33
N LYS A 55 -23.06 2.46 -0.28
CA LYS A 55 -22.66 3.83 -0.01
C LYS A 55 -21.15 3.96 0.24
N ILE A 56 -20.62 3.14 1.15
CA ILE A 56 -19.18 3.09 1.48
C ILE A 56 -18.36 2.80 0.22
N TRP A 57 -18.82 1.86 -0.60
CA TRP A 57 -18.08 1.44 -1.80
C TRP A 57 -17.96 2.57 -2.82
N LYS A 58 -19.07 3.28 -3.05
CA LYS A 58 -19.09 4.44 -3.94
C LYS A 58 -18.28 5.62 -3.39
N ASP A 59 -18.34 5.86 -2.09
CA ASP A 59 -17.54 6.90 -1.44
C ASP A 59 -16.05 6.59 -1.50
N ALA A 60 -15.66 5.31 -1.29
CA ALA A 60 -14.27 4.88 -1.44
C ALA A 60 -13.72 5.11 -2.87
N GLU A 61 -14.54 4.89 -3.91
CA GLU A 61 -14.16 5.22 -5.29
C GLU A 61 -13.90 6.71 -5.47
N SER A 62 -14.78 7.55 -4.93
CA SER A 62 -14.66 9.01 -5.00
C SER A 62 -13.44 9.53 -4.24
N ARG A 63 -13.19 9.02 -3.04
CA ARG A 63 -12.00 9.36 -2.23
C ARG A 63 -10.71 8.95 -2.91
N LEU A 64 -10.67 7.75 -3.49
CA LEU A 64 -9.50 7.27 -4.22
C LEU A 64 -9.22 8.12 -5.47
N TYR A 65 -10.26 8.52 -6.20
CA TYR A 65 -10.13 9.45 -7.31
C TYR A 65 -9.53 10.79 -6.86
N ILE A 66 -10.02 11.36 -5.75
CA ILE A 66 -9.49 12.61 -5.19
C ILE A 66 -8.00 12.41 -4.80
N MET A 67 -7.65 11.33 -4.12
CA MET A 67 -6.25 11.05 -3.77
C MET A 67 -5.35 10.96 -5.01
N TYR A 68 -5.83 10.39 -6.11
CA TYR A 68 -5.05 10.32 -7.35
C TYR A 68 -4.89 11.68 -8.03
N THR A 69 -5.92 12.54 -7.99
CA THR A 69 -5.87 13.88 -8.61
C THR A 69 -5.03 14.86 -7.81
N THR A 70 -4.98 14.72 -6.49
CA THR A 70 -4.16 15.56 -5.61
C THR A 70 -2.68 15.15 -5.57
N HIS A 71 -2.34 13.94 -6.05
CA HIS A 71 -0.99 13.40 -5.99
C HIS A 71 -0.47 12.98 -7.38
N THR A 72 -0.66 13.83 -8.39
CA THR A 72 -0.27 13.54 -9.78
C THR A 72 1.24 13.51 -9.99
N ASP A 73 2.00 14.27 -9.20
CA ASP A 73 3.42 14.52 -9.41
C ASP A 73 4.34 13.52 -8.68
N LEU A 74 3.76 12.48 -8.07
CA LEU A 74 4.54 11.46 -7.37
C LEU A 74 5.42 10.65 -8.33
N PRO A 75 6.70 10.41 -7.98
CA PRO A 75 7.59 9.54 -8.74
C PRO A 75 6.98 8.13 -8.93
N LYS A 76 7.29 7.49 -10.05
CA LYS A 76 6.76 6.16 -10.41
C LYS A 76 6.98 5.11 -9.30
N GLY A 77 8.13 5.13 -8.63
CA GLY A 77 8.42 4.21 -7.53
C GLY A 77 7.50 4.42 -6.34
N VAL A 78 7.27 5.68 -5.94
CA VAL A 78 6.33 6.05 -4.87
C VAL A 78 4.91 5.66 -5.26
N ARG A 79 4.49 5.95 -6.50
CA ARG A 79 3.16 5.57 -7.02
C ARG A 79 2.92 4.07 -7.02
N SER A 80 3.95 3.24 -7.09
CA SER A 80 3.77 1.79 -6.96
C SER A 80 3.23 1.38 -5.58
N HIS A 81 3.56 2.13 -4.53
CA HIS A 81 3.05 1.92 -3.18
C HIS A 81 1.72 2.67 -2.93
N THR A 82 1.67 3.96 -3.27
CA THR A 82 0.48 4.78 -3.02
C THR A 82 -0.72 4.28 -3.79
N ASP A 83 -0.58 4.04 -5.09
CA ASP A 83 -1.70 3.73 -5.98
C ASP A 83 -2.28 2.31 -5.76
N ASN A 84 -1.45 1.36 -5.33
CA ASN A 84 -1.89 -0.03 -5.22
C ASN A 84 -2.22 -0.47 -3.78
N PHE A 85 -1.64 0.22 -2.77
CA PHE A 85 -1.74 -0.21 -1.37
C PHE A 85 -2.25 0.90 -0.46
N ILE A 86 -1.55 2.03 -0.38
CA ILE A 86 -1.81 3.09 0.62
C ILE A 86 -3.15 3.76 0.36
N PHE A 87 -3.31 4.42 -0.78
CA PHE A 87 -4.53 5.19 -1.09
C PHE A 87 -5.78 4.32 -1.19
N PRO A 88 -5.76 3.11 -1.81
CA PRO A 88 -6.94 2.26 -1.79
C PRO A 88 -7.35 1.80 -0.39
N ALA A 89 -6.40 1.53 0.51
CA ALA A 89 -6.71 1.17 1.88
C ALA A 89 -7.26 2.37 2.66
N ALA A 90 -6.64 3.55 2.52
CA ALA A 90 -7.11 4.79 3.12
C ALA A 90 -8.53 5.16 2.65
N ALA A 91 -8.78 5.10 1.33
CA ALA A 91 -10.08 5.44 0.75
C ALA A 91 -11.20 4.53 1.29
N ILE A 92 -10.97 3.22 1.37
CA ILE A 92 -11.93 2.26 1.92
C ILE A 92 -12.14 2.50 3.41
N TYR A 93 -11.06 2.71 4.16
CA TYR A 93 -11.13 2.95 5.60
C TYR A 93 -11.90 4.23 5.94
N LEU A 94 -11.54 5.34 5.32
CA LEU A 94 -12.19 6.63 5.55
C LEU A 94 -13.67 6.60 5.16
N ALA A 95 -14.02 5.92 4.07
CA ALA A 95 -15.42 5.74 3.69
C ALA A 95 -16.23 4.91 4.70
N MET A 96 -15.63 3.89 5.30
CA MET A 96 -16.26 3.12 6.38
C MET A 96 -16.36 3.94 7.67
N LYS A 97 -15.32 4.73 7.98
CA LYS A 97 -15.23 5.54 9.21
C LYS A 97 -16.36 6.56 9.33
N GLU A 98 -16.87 7.09 8.21
CA GLU A 98 -18.05 7.94 8.18
C GLU A 98 -19.35 7.25 8.63
N VAL A 99 -19.38 5.91 8.60
CA VAL A 99 -20.55 5.13 9.01
C VAL A 99 -20.37 4.59 10.44
N ASP A 100 -19.23 3.97 10.72
CA ASP A 100 -18.86 3.43 12.03
C ASP A 100 -17.35 3.30 12.15
N GLU A 101 -16.75 4.14 12.98
CA GLU A 101 -15.29 4.21 13.18
C GLU A 101 -14.73 2.92 13.77
N SER A 102 -15.36 2.36 14.78
CA SER A 102 -14.86 1.17 15.48
C SER A 102 -14.91 -0.07 14.58
N THR A 103 -16.02 -0.26 13.89
CA THR A 103 -16.20 -1.36 12.94
C THR A 103 -15.25 -1.23 11.75
N SER A 104 -14.94 -0.02 11.29
CA SER A 104 -14.02 0.18 10.16
C SER A 104 -12.61 -0.28 10.46
N TYR A 105 -12.06 0.05 11.63
CA TYR A 105 -10.74 -0.42 12.02
C TYR A 105 -10.67 -1.96 12.11
N GLU A 106 -11.69 -2.58 12.69
CA GLU A 106 -11.78 -4.05 12.80
C GLU A 106 -11.87 -4.74 11.43
N VAL A 107 -12.60 -4.17 10.47
CA VAL A 107 -12.64 -4.68 9.08
C VAL A 107 -11.26 -4.60 8.44
N MET A 108 -10.58 -3.46 8.56
CA MET A 108 -9.22 -3.28 8.01
C MET A 108 -8.26 -4.30 8.61
N LYS A 109 -8.19 -4.36 9.94
CA LYS A 109 -7.33 -5.30 10.69
C LYS A 109 -7.57 -6.75 10.24
N LYS A 110 -8.82 -7.18 10.22
CA LYS A 110 -9.21 -8.54 9.80
C LYS A 110 -8.76 -8.88 8.39
N VAL A 111 -9.09 -8.02 7.42
CA VAL A 111 -8.82 -8.29 6.00
C VAL A 111 -7.32 -8.24 5.71
N MET A 112 -6.60 -7.28 6.28
CA MET A 112 -5.16 -7.14 6.09
C MET A 112 -4.41 -8.33 6.69
N ALA A 113 -4.75 -8.73 7.91
CA ALA A 113 -4.17 -9.90 8.56
C ALA A 113 -4.47 -11.21 7.78
N GLU A 114 -5.70 -11.40 7.30
CA GLU A 114 -6.06 -12.59 6.51
C GLU A 114 -5.24 -12.67 5.20
N LYS A 115 -5.10 -11.54 4.49
CA LYS A 115 -4.34 -11.48 3.25
C LYS A 115 -2.86 -11.78 3.48
N SER A 116 -2.26 -11.17 4.50
CA SER A 116 -0.84 -11.34 4.83
C SER A 116 -0.54 -12.74 5.35
N SER A 117 -1.43 -13.32 6.17
CA SER A 117 -1.32 -14.70 6.63
C SER A 117 -1.39 -15.71 5.48
N LYS A 118 -2.24 -15.48 4.47
CA LYS A 118 -2.26 -16.33 3.26
C LYS A 118 -0.92 -16.28 2.51
N THR A 119 -0.31 -15.10 2.42
CA THR A 119 1.03 -14.95 1.85
C THR A 119 2.06 -15.74 2.64
N GLY A 120 2.04 -15.61 3.98
CA GLY A 120 2.92 -16.37 4.87
C GLY A 120 2.75 -17.89 4.73
N GLN A 121 1.51 -18.38 4.66
CA GLN A 121 1.22 -19.80 4.44
C GLN A 121 1.78 -20.31 3.09
N MET A 122 1.68 -19.50 2.03
CA MET A 122 2.23 -19.85 0.72
C MET A 122 3.76 -19.96 0.77
N ILE A 123 4.43 -18.96 1.34
CA ILE A 123 5.89 -18.94 1.50
C ILE A 123 6.33 -20.12 2.39
N SER A 124 5.62 -20.37 3.50
CA SER A 124 5.88 -21.49 4.42
C SER A 124 5.84 -22.85 3.72
N LYS A 125 4.89 -23.06 2.78
CA LYS A 125 4.88 -24.29 1.96
C LYS A 125 6.13 -24.40 1.08
N CYS A 126 6.57 -23.30 0.47
CA CYS A 126 7.78 -23.25 -0.35
C CYS A 126 9.05 -23.49 0.49
N CYS A 127 9.08 -23.07 1.76
CA CYS A 127 10.22 -23.30 2.65
C CYS A 127 10.52 -24.78 2.93
N LYS A 128 9.58 -25.69 2.62
CA LYS A 128 9.78 -27.14 2.71
C LYS A 128 10.61 -27.70 1.54
N ILE A 129 10.76 -26.94 0.46
CA ILE A 129 11.53 -27.35 -0.73
C ILE A 129 13.02 -27.17 -0.42
N PRO A 130 13.87 -28.19 -0.64
CA PRO A 130 15.31 -28.07 -0.45
C PRO A 130 15.91 -26.90 -1.24
N GLY A 131 16.76 -26.09 -0.59
CA GLY A 131 17.40 -24.92 -1.20
C GLY A 131 16.55 -23.65 -1.26
N PHE A 132 15.22 -23.74 -1.17
CA PHE A 132 14.32 -22.57 -1.30
C PHE A 132 14.61 -21.47 -0.27
N LYS A 133 14.90 -21.81 0.98
CA LYS A 133 15.16 -20.81 2.03
C LYS A 133 16.36 -19.92 1.73
N LYS A 134 17.45 -20.49 1.22
CA LYS A 134 18.63 -19.72 0.79
C LYS A 134 18.31 -18.84 -0.42
N PHE A 135 17.61 -19.41 -1.40
CA PHE A 135 17.12 -18.65 -2.57
C PHE A 135 16.20 -17.52 -2.16
N PHE A 136 15.23 -17.77 -1.28
CA PHE A 136 14.30 -16.79 -0.75
C PHE A 136 15.02 -15.64 -0.06
N LEU A 137 16.00 -15.91 0.79
CA LEU A 137 16.76 -14.88 1.48
C LEU A 137 17.58 -14.01 0.52
N GLY A 138 18.24 -14.62 -0.49
CA GLY A 138 18.95 -13.86 -1.52
C GLY A 138 18.04 -13.01 -2.40
N MET A 139 16.88 -13.55 -2.77
CA MET A 139 15.84 -12.81 -3.49
C MET A 139 15.28 -11.67 -2.63
N TRP A 140 15.10 -11.89 -1.34
CA TRP A 140 14.62 -10.89 -0.38
C TRP A 140 15.51 -9.65 -0.32
N ASP A 141 16.84 -9.84 -0.23
CA ASP A 141 17.80 -8.74 -0.24
C ASP A 141 17.66 -7.92 -1.53
N SER A 142 17.74 -8.56 -2.68
CA SER A 142 17.64 -7.90 -3.98
C SER A 142 16.29 -7.18 -4.16
N LEU A 143 15.19 -7.83 -3.78
CA LEU A 143 13.85 -7.29 -3.91
C LEU A 143 13.62 -6.11 -2.94
N SER A 144 14.11 -6.23 -1.71
CA SER A 144 13.99 -5.17 -0.70
C SER A 144 14.73 -3.90 -1.13
N ARG A 145 15.93 -4.01 -1.68
CA ARG A 145 16.67 -2.86 -2.22
C ARG A 145 15.92 -2.13 -3.35
N LYS A 146 15.19 -2.89 -4.16
CA LYS A 146 14.39 -2.33 -5.26
C LYS A 146 13.08 -1.74 -4.79
N MET A 147 12.35 -2.44 -3.91
CA MET A 147 10.99 -2.05 -3.49
C MET A 147 10.98 -1.01 -2.39
N PHE A 148 11.98 -1.06 -1.50
CA PHE A 148 12.07 -0.16 -0.34
C PHE A 148 13.25 0.84 -0.47
N GLY A 149 13.74 1.08 -1.69
CA GLY A 149 14.80 2.06 -1.95
C GLY A 149 14.28 3.50 -2.03
N GLU A 150 15.21 4.45 -2.18
CA GLU A 150 14.92 5.89 -2.27
C GLU A 150 13.94 6.24 -3.40
N THR A 151 14.04 5.57 -4.55
CA THR A 151 13.14 5.78 -5.69
C THR A 151 11.70 5.42 -5.38
N ALA A 152 11.47 4.59 -4.36
CA ALA A 152 10.15 4.22 -3.84
C ALA A 152 9.71 5.10 -2.64
N GLY A 153 10.47 6.13 -2.29
CA GLY A 153 10.17 7.09 -1.24
C GLY A 153 10.61 6.68 0.17
N PHE A 154 11.38 5.59 0.28
CA PHE A 154 11.95 5.17 1.55
C PHE A 154 13.33 5.79 1.77
N LYS A 155 13.69 6.05 3.04
CA LYS A 155 15.07 6.20 3.47
C LYS A 155 15.42 5.04 4.35
N ASN A 156 16.52 4.37 4.03
CA ASN A 156 16.94 3.17 4.74
C ASN A 156 18.46 2.99 4.72
N VAL A 157 18.92 2.18 5.67
CA VAL A 157 20.28 1.70 5.76
C VAL A 157 20.25 0.20 5.50
N PHE A 158 20.86 -0.22 4.40
CA PHE A 158 21.10 -1.65 4.13
C PHE A 158 22.44 -2.05 4.70
N TYR A 159 22.43 -3.00 5.60
CA TYR A 159 23.67 -3.56 6.15
C TYR A 159 24.32 -4.53 5.16
N PRO A 160 25.64 -4.74 5.25
CA PRO A 160 26.31 -5.78 4.47
C PRO A 160 25.62 -7.13 4.67
N THR A 161 25.38 -7.85 3.57
CA THR A 161 24.74 -9.16 3.63
C THR A 161 25.71 -10.17 4.19
N GLU A 162 25.45 -10.67 5.39
CA GLU A 162 26.16 -11.77 5.99
C GLU A 162 25.62 -13.10 5.49
N LYS A 163 26.42 -14.18 5.58
CA LYS A 163 25.96 -15.50 5.13
C LYS A 163 24.73 -15.94 5.93
N GLY A 164 23.59 -15.97 5.27
CA GLY A 164 22.32 -16.39 5.88
C GLY A 164 21.62 -15.34 6.73
N CYS A 165 22.00 -14.06 6.61
CA CYS A 165 21.36 -12.96 7.34
C CYS A 165 21.20 -11.72 6.45
N PHE A 166 20.00 -11.17 6.42
CA PHE A 166 19.70 -9.89 5.82
C PHE A 166 19.24 -8.89 6.90
N ARG A 167 19.74 -7.65 6.83
CA ARG A 167 19.35 -6.57 7.73
C ARG A 167 19.16 -5.27 6.97
N MET A 168 18.12 -4.53 7.34
CA MET A 168 17.92 -3.14 6.93
C MET A 168 17.19 -2.37 8.03
N ASP A 169 17.50 -1.07 8.15
CA ASP A 169 16.72 -0.14 8.95
C ASP A 169 16.03 0.85 8.02
N ILE A 170 14.73 1.08 8.22
CA ILE A 170 13.95 2.08 7.48
C ILE A 170 13.78 3.29 8.39
N THR A 171 14.31 4.45 7.99
CA THR A 171 14.24 5.72 8.72
C THR A 171 13.17 6.67 8.18
N GLN A 172 12.65 6.40 6.96
CA GLN A 172 11.50 7.10 6.38
C GLN A 172 10.65 6.10 5.61
N CYS A 173 9.34 6.12 5.89
CA CYS A 173 8.38 5.18 5.30
C CYS A 173 7.27 5.94 4.58
N PRO A 174 7.05 5.75 3.26
CA PRO A 174 5.97 6.39 2.54
C PRO A 174 4.58 5.98 3.05
N TYR A 175 4.42 4.80 3.63
CA TYR A 175 3.15 4.42 4.28
C TYR A 175 2.82 5.36 5.44
N HIS A 176 3.80 5.65 6.31
CA HIS A 176 3.62 6.59 7.41
C HIS A 176 3.31 8.01 6.89
N ILE A 177 4.07 8.48 5.89
CA ILE A 177 3.89 9.82 5.32
C ILE A 177 2.50 9.98 4.74
N TYR A 178 2.12 9.14 3.78
CA TYR A 178 0.88 9.33 3.02
C TYR A 178 -0.37 8.94 3.81
N LEU A 179 -0.33 7.97 4.73
CA LEU A 179 -1.46 7.69 5.61
C LEU A 179 -1.72 8.84 6.58
N THR A 180 -0.66 9.50 7.07
CA THR A 180 -0.79 10.72 7.89
C THR A 180 -1.36 11.87 7.08
N GLU A 181 -0.85 12.09 5.87
CA GLU A 181 -1.29 13.16 4.97
C GLU A 181 -2.78 13.05 4.60
N VAL A 182 -3.26 11.83 4.35
CA VAL A 182 -4.67 11.60 4.00
C VAL A 182 -5.60 11.40 5.21
N GLY A 183 -5.09 11.59 6.43
CA GLY A 183 -5.90 11.63 7.65
C GLY A 183 -6.26 10.29 8.27
N CYS A 184 -5.45 9.25 8.06
CA CYS A 184 -5.63 7.93 8.68
C CYS A 184 -4.30 7.28 9.16
N PRO A 185 -3.51 7.99 10.02
CA PRO A 185 -2.22 7.49 10.50
C PRO A 185 -2.33 6.18 11.28
N GLU A 186 -3.47 5.91 11.91
CA GLU A 186 -3.75 4.70 12.67
C GLU A 186 -3.66 3.42 11.82
N LEU A 187 -3.86 3.50 10.51
CA LEU A 187 -3.70 2.36 9.62
C LEU A 187 -2.24 1.92 9.47
N ASN A 188 -1.29 2.78 9.78
CA ASN A 188 0.13 2.47 9.59
C ASN A 188 0.55 1.23 10.38
N VAL A 189 0.06 1.08 11.62
CA VAL A 189 0.31 -0.11 12.45
C VAL A 189 -0.14 -1.39 11.73
N LEU A 190 -1.30 -1.37 11.07
CA LEU A 190 -1.81 -2.54 10.34
C LEU A 190 -0.94 -2.91 9.15
N PHE A 191 -0.37 -1.92 8.45
CA PHE A 191 0.62 -2.19 7.39
C PHE A 191 1.90 -2.80 7.96
N CYS A 192 2.37 -2.31 9.10
CA CYS A 192 3.51 -2.90 9.78
C CYS A 192 3.23 -4.35 10.23
N GLU A 193 2.05 -4.65 10.77
CA GLU A 193 1.66 -6.01 11.18
C GLU A 193 1.62 -7.00 10.02
N ASN A 194 1.39 -6.54 8.78
CA ASN A 194 1.43 -7.41 7.60
C ASN A 194 2.76 -8.17 7.45
N ASP A 195 3.87 -7.57 7.83
CA ASP A 195 5.18 -8.23 7.76
C ASP A 195 5.27 -9.38 8.76
N VAL A 196 4.78 -9.17 9.98
CA VAL A 196 4.74 -10.20 11.01
C VAL A 196 3.83 -11.36 10.59
N HIS A 197 2.66 -11.06 10.03
CA HIS A 197 1.75 -12.07 9.51
C HIS A 197 2.31 -12.84 8.32
N SER A 198 3.11 -12.19 7.49
CA SER A 198 3.70 -12.82 6.29
C SER A 198 4.97 -13.59 6.58
N TYR A 199 5.80 -13.13 7.53
CA TYR A 199 7.17 -13.63 7.68
C TYR A 199 7.49 -14.15 9.08
N GLY A 200 6.66 -13.87 10.08
CA GLY A 200 6.94 -14.21 11.48
C GLY A 200 7.00 -15.71 11.79
N ASN A 201 6.42 -16.57 10.93
CA ASN A 201 6.32 -18.02 11.17
C ASN A 201 6.78 -18.84 9.97
N LEU A 202 7.91 -18.49 9.36
CA LEU A 202 8.46 -19.25 8.23
C LEU A 202 9.40 -20.38 8.71
N PRO A 203 9.18 -21.65 8.31
CA PRO A 203 10.02 -22.75 8.75
C PRO A 203 11.48 -22.59 8.34
N GLY A 204 12.39 -22.55 9.32
CA GLY A 204 13.84 -22.43 9.12
C GLY A 204 14.31 -21.04 8.66
N LEU A 205 13.45 -20.03 8.81
CA LEU A 205 13.77 -18.62 8.70
C LEU A 205 13.25 -17.90 9.95
N LYS A 206 14.00 -16.94 10.45
CA LYS A 206 13.60 -16.11 11.58
C LYS A 206 13.50 -14.67 11.13
N PHE A 207 12.29 -14.13 11.16
CA PHE A 207 12.03 -12.71 10.99
C PHE A 207 12.04 -12.02 12.37
N THR A 208 12.79 -10.94 12.50
CA THR A 208 12.85 -10.12 13.70
C THR A 208 12.65 -8.66 13.32
N ARG A 209 11.75 -8.00 14.02
CA ARG A 209 11.55 -6.55 14.00
C ARG A 209 11.08 -6.13 15.39
N THR A 210 11.81 -5.25 16.04
CA THR A 210 11.53 -4.79 17.40
C THR A 210 11.00 -3.37 17.45
N LYS A 211 11.26 -2.58 16.40
CA LYS A 211 10.85 -1.18 16.26
C LYS A 211 10.06 -0.96 14.98
N THR A 212 9.09 -0.06 15.02
CA THR A 212 8.37 0.40 13.82
C THR A 212 7.99 1.86 13.91
N ILE A 213 8.20 2.61 12.83
CA ILE A 213 7.72 4.00 12.68
C ILE A 213 6.20 4.07 12.90
N GLY A 214 5.46 3.05 12.47
CA GLY A 214 4.01 2.97 12.67
C GLY A 214 3.57 2.86 14.13
N ALA A 215 4.43 2.38 15.02
CA ALA A 215 4.18 2.36 16.47
C ALA A 215 4.77 3.57 17.22
N GLY A 216 5.39 4.51 16.49
CA GLY A 216 5.98 5.72 17.06
C GLY A 216 7.49 5.64 17.29
N ASP A 217 8.15 4.56 16.84
CA ASP A 217 9.60 4.47 16.92
C ASP A 217 10.28 5.34 15.84
N GLU A 218 11.54 5.66 16.01
CA GLU A 218 12.35 6.46 15.08
C GLU A 218 12.70 5.73 13.77
N LEU A 219 12.64 4.40 13.76
CA LEU A 219 12.96 3.56 12.62
C LEU A 219 12.21 2.22 12.67
N CYS A 220 12.24 1.47 11.55
CA CYS A 220 11.85 0.07 11.53
C CYS A 220 13.10 -0.79 11.33
N ASP A 221 13.38 -1.69 12.26
CA ASP A 221 14.52 -2.61 12.23
C ASP A 221 14.12 -3.97 11.66
N PHE A 222 14.55 -4.25 10.43
CA PHE A 222 14.25 -5.52 9.76
C PHE A 222 15.45 -6.47 9.79
N LYS A 223 15.21 -7.69 10.25
CA LYS A 223 16.19 -8.77 10.19
C LYS A 223 15.54 -10.07 9.75
N MET A 224 16.13 -10.76 8.77
CA MET A 224 15.73 -12.08 8.32
C MET A 224 16.95 -13.00 8.37
N GLU A 225 16.85 -14.11 9.11
CA GLU A 225 17.96 -15.05 9.36
C GLU A 225 17.57 -16.45 8.92
N LEU A 226 18.54 -17.17 8.36
CA LEU A 226 18.46 -18.62 8.13
C LEU A 226 18.78 -19.35 9.44
N LEU A 227 17.87 -20.22 9.89
CA LEU A 227 18.05 -21.09 11.06
C LEU A 227 18.71 -22.40 10.70
#